data_59bf0692ca2bce38577c8ad58f95b926
#
_entry.id   59bf0692ca2bce38577c8ad58f95b926
#
_cell.length_a   1.000
_cell.length_b   1.000
_cell.length_c   1.000
_cell.angle_alpha   90.00
_cell.angle_beta   90.00
_cell.angle_gamma   90.00
#
_symmetry.space_group_name_H-M   'P 1'
#
loop_
_entity.id
_entity.type
_entity.pdbx_description
1 polymer ?
#
loop_
_entity_poly.entity_id
_entity_poly.type
_entity_poly.pdbx_seq_one_letter_code
_entity_poly.pdbx_strand_id
1 'polypeptide(L)'
;LHVQARTGSYAVAGAVVACTSIGEAVAMPMTARLLGRIGMMPTLVSAALINGVSMLALAFIHVPATFLMVLGFLIGASVPPLLPAVRALYPQMVPGQGLRALFALDTTAQELIWVIGPVAATFLASAISTAIPLLFSAAVTIVGTVWFLLSARQFRPTIVSSTVAFGKVLANRAVILAMAASLALVASFTALEVGVLALYGNHNLSAGIALAATGVGSLLGGVLFGHRHLGVRGLSLSMATVAAGTVLFGLVDGYGVQLAALFASGLGFAPSLAAIYVMVSNQIAAHSTAEAFGWLNSGALVGGAIGTAIGGVVVDAYSPFAVIMVSAALAMTAAITPLIARTAGPVG
;
A
#
# COMPACT_ATOMS: atom_id res chain seq x y z
N LEU A 1 -11.61 2.68 -15.54
CA LEU A 1 -11.83 3.45 -16.79
C LEU A 1 -12.00 2.52 -18.01
N HIS A 2 -11.00 1.73 -18.42
CA HIS A 2 -11.05 0.93 -19.65
C HIS A 2 -12.18 -0.10 -19.65
N VAL A 3 -12.32 -0.89 -18.58
CA VAL A 3 -13.40 -1.89 -18.44
C VAL A 3 -14.78 -1.22 -18.47
N GLN A 4 -14.93 -0.10 -17.76
CA GLN A 4 -16.18 0.68 -17.77
C GLN A 4 -16.52 1.20 -19.17
N ALA A 5 -15.53 1.75 -19.89
CA ALA A 5 -15.73 2.26 -21.26
C ALA A 5 -16.15 1.16 -22.22
N ARG A 6 -15.70 -0.09 -22.02
CA ARG A 6 -16.04 -1.26 -22.87
C ARG A 6 -17.35 -1.93 -22.53
N THR A 7 -17.67 -2.00 -21.24
CA THR A 7 -18.86 -2.74 -20.76
C THR A 7 -20.04 -1.85 -20.47
N GLY A 8 -19.84 -0.52 -20.39
CA GLY A 8 -20.85 0.44 -19.93
C GLY A 8 -21.20 0.31 -18.45
N SER A 9 -20.50 -0.58 -17.69
CA SER A 9 -20.87 -0.93 -16.31
C SER A 9 -19.75 -0.58 -15.32
N TYR A 10 -20.08 0.29 -14.38
CA TYR A 10 -19.19 0.58 -13.24
C TYR A 10 -19.10 -0.61 -12.27
N ALA A 11 -20.17 -1.40 -12.14
CA ALA A 11 -20.16 -2.60 -11.30
C ALA A 11 -19.16 -3.65 -11.79
N VAL A 12 -19.13 -3.90 -13.11
CA VAL A 12 -18.14 -4.83 -13.71
C VAL A 12 -16.73 -4.27 -13.55
N ALA A 13 -16.54 -2.97 -13.77
CA ALA A 13 -15.23 -2.34 -13.58
C ALA A 13 -14.75 -2.45 -12.12
N GLY A 14 -15.61 -2.19 -11.16
CA GLY A 14 -15.34 -2.35 -9.73
C GLY A 14 -15.01 -3.79 -9.36
N ALA A 15 -15.76 -4.77 -9.89
CA ALA A 15 -15.50 -6.19 -9.67
C ALA A 15 -14.14 -6.63 -10.21
N VAL A 16 -13.72 -6.13 -11.37
CA VAL A 16 -12.38 -6.41 -11.93
C VAL A 16 -11.28 -5.84 -11.03
N VAL A 17 -11.44 -4.60 -10.51
CA VAL A 17 -10.49 -4.01 -9.57
C VAL A 17 -10.43 -4.80 -8.26
N ALA A 18 -11.59 -5.22 -7.74
CA ALA A 18 -11.65 -6.06 -6.53
C ALA A 18 -10.92 -7.40 -6.74
N CYS A 19 -11.14 -8.07 -7.89
CA CYS A 19 -10.41 -9.29 -8.24
C CYS A 19 -8.90 -9.06 -8.35
N THR A 20 -8.47 -7.91 -8.89
CA THR A 20 -7.05 -7.53 -8.94
C THR A 20 -6.46 -7.40 -7.52
N SER A 21 -7.14 -6.68 -6.64
CA SER A 21 -6.69 -6.51 -5.25
C SER A 21 -6.64 -7.83 -4.48
N ILE A 22 -7.63 -8.71 -4.66
CA ILE A 22 -7.67 -10.06 -4.07
C ILE A 22 -6.51 -10.91 -4.60
N GLY A 23 -6.31 -10.90 -5.93
CA GLY A 23 -5.22 -11.63 -6.58
C GLY A 23 -3.86 -11.22 -6.01
N GLU A 24 -3.61 -9.92 -5.88
CA GLU A 24 -2.37 -9.39 -5.32
C GLU A 24 -2.21 -9.78 -3.84
N ALA A 25 -3.24 -9.55 -3.02
CA ALA A 25 -3.20 -9.83 -1.59
C ALA A 25 -2.92 -11.31 -1.29
N VAL A 26 -3.49 -12.24 -2.07
CA VAL A 26 -3.29 -13.67 -1.90
C VAL A 26 -1.93 -14.12 -2.43
N ALA A 27 -1.52 -13.64 -3.59
CA ALA A 27 -0.31 -14.11 -4.26
C ALA A 27 0.98 -13.49 -3.68
N MET A 28 0.94 -12.27 -3.15
CA MET A 28 2.13 -11.53 -2.74
C MET A 28 3.02 -12.28 -1.71
N PRO A 29 2.50 -12.91 -0.64
CA PRO A 29 3.35 -13.67 0.28
C PRO A 29 3.98 -14.90 -0.39
N MET A 30 3.25 -15.53 -1.32
CA MET A 30 3.73 -16.72 -2.05
C MET A 30 4.83 -16.35 -3.03
N THR A 31 4.61 -15.32 -3.85
CA THR A 31 5.59 -14.83 -4.83
C THR A 31 6.82 -14.24 -4.14
N ALA A 32 6.65 -13.53 -3.03
CA ALA A 32 7.76 -13.04 -2.20
C ALA A 32 8.63 -14.19 -1.66
N ARG A 33 8.02 -15.32 -1.27
CA ARG A 33 8.75 -16.51 -0.85
C ARG A 33 9.51 -17.19 -2.01
N LEU A 34 8.97 -17.16 -3.23
CA LEU A 34 9.64 -17.70 -4.42
C LEU A 34 10.95 -16.98 -4.72
N LEU A 35 11.11 -15.70 -4.33
CA LEU A 35 12.38 -14.95 -4.48
C LEU A 35 13.58 -15.72 -3.88
N GLY A 36 13.38 -16.36 -2.73
CA GLY A 36 14.43 -17.16 -2.10
C GLY A 36 14.52 -18.59 -2.64
N ARG A 37 13.41 -19.18 -3.11
CA ARG A 37 13.37 -20.59 -3.54
C ARG A 37 13.91 -20.85 -4.95
N ILE A 38 13.42 -20.08 -5.90
CA ILE A 38 13.80 -20.21 -7.32
C ILE A 38 14.71 -19.07 -7.79
N GLY A 39 14.94 -18.09 -6.92
CA GLY A 39 15.78 -16.93 -7.18
C GLY A 39 15.00 -15.70 -7.62
N MET A 40 15.63 -14.53 -7.43
CA MET A 40 15.03 -13.24 -7.70
C MET A 40 14.73 -13.03 -9.19
N MET A 41 15.68 -13.38 -10.08
CA MET A 41 15.52 -13.16 -11.52
C MET A 41 14.34 -13.95 -12.11
N PRO A 42 14.25 -15.30 -11.96
CA PRO A 42 13.15 -16.05 -12.54
C PRO A 42 11.79 -15.65 -11.95
N THR A 43 11.72 -15.37 -10.65
CA THR A 43 10.48 -14.94 -9.98
C THR A 43 9.97 -13.61 -10.53
N LEU A 44 10.83 -12.59 -10.60
CA LEU A 44 10.43 -11.27 -11.04
C LEU A 44 10.11 -11.22 -12.53
N VAL A 45 10.92 -11.90 -13.37
CA VAL A 45 10.70 -11.92 -14.82
C VAL A 45 9.41 -12.67 -15.16
N SER A 46 9.18 -13.86 -14.59
CA SER A 46 7.94 -14.61 -14.86
C SER A 46 6.70 -13.82 -14.40
N ALA A 47 6.75 -13.23 -13.22
CA ALA A 47 5.66 -12.40 -12.71
C ALA A 47 5.39 -11.20 -13.63
N ALA A 48 6.44 -10.45 -14.04
CA ALA A 48 6.30 -9.29 -14.91
C ALA A 48 5.75 -9.67 -16.30
N LEU A 49 6.18 -10.81 -16.87
CA LEU A 49 5.68 -11.29 -18.15
C LEU A 49 4.20 -11.69 -18.06
N ILE A 50 3.81 -12.47 -17.06
CA ILE A 50 2.42 -12.87 -16.86
C ILE A 50 1.54 -11.63 -16.62
N ASN A 51 2.01 -10.69 -15.80
CA ASN A 51 1.33 -9.42 -15.53
C ASN A 51 1.12 -8.61 -16.82
N GLY A 52 2.19 -8.41 -17.59
CA GLY A 52 2.14 -7.66 -18.85
C GLY A 52 1.20 -8.31 -19.86
N VAL A 53 1.29 -9.63 -20.06
CA VAL A 53 0.40 -10.39 -20.96
C VAL A 53 -1.06 -10.27 -20.51
N SER A 54 -1.33 -10.36 -19.20
CA SER A 54 -2.68 -10.22 -18.67
C SER A 54 -3.24 -8.81 -18.86
N MET A 55 -2.40 -7.77 -18.70
CA MET A 55 -2.79 -6.38 -19.00
C MET A 55 -3.06 -6.17 -20.49
N LEU A 56 -2.24 -6.73 -21.39
CA LEU A 56 -2.47 -6.71 -22.83
C LEU A 56 -3.77 -7.44 -23.20
N ALA A 57 -4.00 -8.60 -22.59
CA ALA A 57 -5.25 -9.35 -22.79
C ALA A 57 -6.46 -8.51 -22.35
N LEU A 58 -6.40 -7.88 -21.17
CA LEU A 58 -7.47 -7.00 -20.69
C LEU A 58 -7.70 -5.79 -21.62
N ALA A 59 -6.63 -5.24 -22.22
CA ALA A 59 -6.72 -4.09 -23.12
C ALA A 59 -7.37 -4.43 -24.47
N PHE A 60 -7.10 -5.62 -25.05
CA PHE A 60 -7.46 -5.91 -26.44
C PHE A 60 -8.46 -7.05 -26.62
N ILE A 61 -8.54 -8.04 -25.71
CA ILE A 61 -9.43 -9.18 -25.89
C ILE A 61 -10.86 -8.82 -25.47
N HIS A 62 -11.82 -9.07 -26.35
CA HIS A 62 -13.25 -8.87 -26.10
C HIS A 62 -13.83 -10.18 -25.54
N VAL A 63 -14.06 -10.18 -24.23
CA VAL A 63 -14.57 -11.36 -23.50
C VAL A 63 -15.69 -10.95 -22.53
N PRO A 64 -16.54 -11.89 -22.12
CA PRO A 64 -17.57 -11.65 -21.10
C PRO A 64 -16.99 -11.14 -19.77
N ALA A 65 -17.82 -10.50 -18.97
CA ALA A 65 -17.45 -9.89 -17.68
C ALA A 65 -16.72 -10.85 -16.74
N THR A 66 -17.15 -12.12 -16.69
CA THR A 66 -16.51 -13.15 -15.87
C THR A 66 -15.02 -13.36 -16.24
N PHE A 67 -14.70 -13.38 -17.52
CA PHE A 67 -13.31 -13.49 -17.97
C PHE A 67 -12.50 -12.21 -17.68
N LEU A 68 -13.12 -11.03 -17.72
CA LEU A 68 -12.48 -9.78 -17.31
C LEU A 68 -12.09 -9.84 -15.81
N MET A 69 -12.94 -10.42 -14.96
CA MET A 69 -12.64 -10.64 -13.54
C MET A 69 -11.46 -11.62 -13.35
N VAL A 70 -11.42 -12.70 -14.14
CA VAL A 70 -10.28 -13.64 -14.12
C VAL A 70 -9.00 -12.96 -14.56
N LEU A 71 -9.03 -12.15 -15.62
CA LEU A 71 -7.87 -11.36 -16.05
C LEU A 71 -7.46 -10.36 -14.96
N GLY A 72 -8.41 -9.69 -14.31
CA GLY A 72 -8.15 -8.84 -13.17
C GLY A 72 -7.41 -9.59 -12.05
N PHE A 73 -7.93 -10.75 -11.65
CA PHE A 73 -7.27 -11.60 -10.66
C PHE A 73 -5.85 -12.00 -11.08
N LEU A 74 -5.64 -12.40 -12.34
CA LEU A 74 -4.32 -12.75 -12.86
C LEU A 74 -3.36 -11.56 -12.88
N ILE A 75 -3.84 -10.36 -13.23
CA ILE A 75 -3.05 -9.13 -13.15
C ILE A 75 -2.57 -8.91 -11.71
N GLY A 76 -3.46 -8.99 -10.74
CA GLY A 76 -3.09 -8.84 -9.33
C GLY A 76 -2.17 -9.94 -8.84
N ALA A 77 -2.50 -11.21 -9.10
CA ALA A 77 -1.72 -12.37 -8.66
C ALA A 77 -0.31 -12.43 -9.27
N SER A 78 -0.11 -11.77 -10.41
CA SER A 78 1.17 -11.71 -11.11
C SER A 78 1.93 -10.38 -10.94
N VAL A 79 1.49 -9.51 -10.04
CA VAL A 79 2.29 -8.32 -9.67
C VAL A 79 3.67 -8.77 -9.21
N PRO A 80 4.78 -8.29 -9.85
CA PRO A 80 6.11 -8.68 -9.42
C PRO A 80 6.36 -8.28 -7.98
N PRO A 81 6.87 -9.19 -7.10
CA PRO A 81 7.12 -8.88 -5.69
C PRO A 81 8.36 -8.00 -5.50
N LEU A 82 8.39 -6.84 -6.17
CA LEU A 82 9.50 -5.88 -6.12
C LEU A 82 9.66 -5.26 -4.73
N LEU A 83 8.55 -4.82 -4.11
CA LEU A 83 8.61 -4.22 -2.77
C LEU A 83 9.14 -5.20 -1.72
N PRO A 84 8.63 -6.45 -1.61
CA PRO A 84 9.23 -7.46 -0.73
C PRO A 84 10.70 -7.75 -1.06
N ALA A 85 11.06 -7.81 -2.34
CA ALA A 85 12.44 -8.05 -2.76
C ALA A 85 13.37 -6.93 -2.31
N VAL A 86 13.05 -5.68 -2.62
CA VAL A 86 13.84 -4.49 -2.27
C VAL A 86 13.98 -4.36 -0.75
N ARG A 87 12.89 -4.49 -0.01
CA ARG A 87 12.88 -4.38 1.45
C ARG A 87 13.66 -5.50 2.14
N ALA A 88 13.68 -6.70 1.57
CA ALA A 88 14.51 -7.79 2.06
C ALA A 88 16.01 -7.55 1.82
N LEU A 89 16.37 -6.71 0.84
CA LEU A 89 17.76 -6.36 0.53
C LEU A 89 18.28 -5.17 1.35
N TYR A 90 17.42 -4.26 1.80
CA TYR A 90 17.85 -3.06 2.54
C TYR A 90 18.80 -3.33 3.71
N PRO A 91 18.57 -4.36 4.57
CA PRO A 91 19.50 -4.68 5.66
C PRO A 91 20.88 -5.13 5.18
N GLN A 92 21.00 -5.65 3.95
CA GLN A 92 22.26 -6.07 3.34
C GLN A 92 23.04 -4.90 2.73
N MET A 93 22.33 -3.81 2.39
CA MET A 93 22.93 -2.63 1.74
C MET A 93 23.50 -1.65 2.75
N VAL A 94 22.76 -1.37 3.83
CA VAL A 94 23.15 -0.37 4.84
C VAL A 94 22.70 -0.78 6.25
N PRO A 95 23.60 -0.71 7.25
CA PRO A 95 23.26 -1.00 8.64
C PRO A 95 22.76 0.24 9.40
N GLY A 96 22.12 0.02 10.53
CA GLY A 96 21.84 1.04 11.53
C GLY A 96 20.96 2.21 11.06
N GLN A 97 21.49 3.43 11.12
CA GLN A 97 20.75 4.64 10.75
C GLN A 97 20.43 4.70 9.26
N GLY A 98 21.31 4.19 8.40
CA GLY A 98 21.11 4.14 6.97
C GLY A 98 19.90 3.28 6.59
N LEU A 99 19.65 2.18 7.29
CA LEU A 99 18.48 1.32 7.06
C LEU A 99 17.16 2.09 7.30
N ARG A 100 17.10 2.90 8.35
CA ARG A 100 15.94 3.74 8.64
C ARG A 100 15.71 4.79 7.55
N ALA A 101 16.78 5.42 7.08
CA ALA A 101 16.71 6.39 6.00
C ALA A 101 16.21 5.74 4.69
N LEU A 102 16.65 4.51 4.38
CA LEU A 102 16.16 3.77 3.21
C LEU A 102 14.67 3.46 3.30
N PHE A 103 14.18 2.98 4.44
CA PHE A 103 12.74 2.73 4.60
C PHE A 103 11.91 4.03 4.57
N ALA A 104 12.45 5.13 5.11
CA ALA A 104 11.81 6.43 5.01
C ALA A 104 11.73 6.92 3.56
N LEU A 105 12.82 6.74 2.79
CA LEU A 105 12.85 7.07 1.36
C LEU A 105 11.86 6.20 0.57
N ASP A 106 11.81 4.88 0.85
CA ASP A 106 10.89 3.95 0.22
C ASP A 106 9.42 4.35 0.45
N THR A 107 9.03 4.63 1.69
CA THR A 107 7.67 5.08 1.99
C THR A 107 7.34 6.42 1.35
N THR A 108 8.27 7.38 1.40
CA THR A 108 8.11 8.68 0.76
C THR A 108 7.97 8.57 -0.77
N ALA A 109 8.76 7.70 -1.40
CA ALA A 109 8.67 7.44 -2.84
C ALA A 109 7.31 6.83 -3.22
N GLN A 110 6.76 5.94 -2.36
CA GLN A 110 5.42 5.37 -2.58
C GLN A 110 4.33 6.44 -2.55
N GLU A 111 4.42 7.44 -1.65
CA GLU A 111 3.47 8.57 -1.64
C GLU A 111 3.45 9.30 -2.99
N LEU A 112 4.61 9.52 -3.61
CA LEU A 112 4.68 10.12 -4.94
C LEU A 112 4.01 9.25 -6.00
N ILE A 113 4.16 7.92 -5.93
CA ILE A 113 3.53 6.98 -6.86
C ILE A 113 2.00 7.04 -6.71
N TRP A 114 1.48 7.11 -5.48
CA TRP A 114 0.05 7.21 -5.22
C TRP A 114 -0.56 8.52 -5.72
N VAL A 115 0.21 9.61 -5.72
CA VAL A 115 -0.24 10.91 -6.26
C VAL A 115 -0.12 10.96 -7.79
N ILE A 116 1.03 10.58 -8.32
CA ILE A 116 1.33 10.71 -9.77
C ILE A 116 0.59 9.66 -10.59
N GLY A 117 0.47 8.43 -10.07
CA GLY A 117 -0.11 7.29 -10.79
C GLY A 117 -1.53 7.53 -11.31
N PRO A 118 -2.50 7.87 -10.46
CA PRO A 118 -3.87 8.15 -10.88
C PRO A 118 -3.97 9.34 -11.86
N VAL A 119 -3.18 10.39 -11.62
CA VAL A 119 -3.15 11.59 -12.50
C VAL A 119 -2.65 11.20 -13.88
N ALA A 120 -1.52 10.50 -13.97
CA ALA A 120 -0.95 10.04 -15.23
C ALA A 120 -1.91 9.08 -15.95
N ALA A 121 -2.50 8.11 -15.25
CA ALA A 121 -3.45 7.18 -15.83
C ALA A 121 -4.70 7.87 -16.38
N THR A 122 -5.25 8.83 -15.65
CA THR A 122 -6.43 9.60 -16.09
C THR A 122 -6.08 10.48 -17.29
N PHE A 123 -4.93 11.17 -17.26
CA PHE A 123 -4.46 11.98 -18.38
C PHE A 123 -4.26 11.15 -19.66
N LEU A 124 -3.54 10.03 -19.58
CA LEU A 124 -3.33 9.14 -20.72
C LEU A 124 -4.65 8.55 -21.25
N ALA A 125 -5.57 8.21 -20.35
CA ALA A 125 -6.89 7.68 -20.75
C ALA A 125 -7.74 8.73 -21.49
N SER A 126 -7.70 9.98 -21.06
CA SER A 126 -8.48 11.07 -21.66
C SER A 126 -7.83 11.65 -22.92
N ALA A 127 -6.50 11.75 -22.95
CA ALA A 127 -5.78 12.38 -24.05
C ALA A 127 -5.61 11.47 -25.28
N ILE A 128 -5.55 10.13 -25.08
CA ILE A 128 -5.24 9.18 -26.16
C ILE A 128 -6.33 8.10 -26.25
N SER A 129 -6.36 7.18 -25.30
CA SER A 129 -7.42 6.16 -25.17
C SER A 129 -7.37 5.46 -23.82
N THR A 130 -8.50 4.86 -23.42
CA THR A 130 -8.61 4.14 -22.15
C THR A 130 -7.73 2.87 -22.07
N ALA A 131 -7.23 2.35 -23.19
CA ALA A 131 -6.29 1.22 -23.22
C ALA A 131 -4.85 1.64 -22.90
N ILE A 132 -4.46 2.89 -23.22
CA ILE A 132 -3.07 3.35 -23.06
C ILE A 132 -2.54 3.25 -21.63
N PRO A 133 -3.29 3.58 -20.57
CA PRO A 133 -2.82 3.35 -19.20
C PRO A 133 -2.43 1.89 -18.90
N LEU A 134 -3.14 0.91 -19.45
CA LEU A 134 -2.81 -0.50 -19.29
C LEU A 134 -1.51 -0.86 -20.00
N LEU A 135 -1.34 -0.39 -21.25
CA LEU A 135 -0.10 -0.58 -22.02
C LEU A 135 1.10 0.07 -21.34
N PHE A 136 0.91 1.31 -20.87
CA PHE A 136 1.92 2.04 -20.13
C PHE A 136 2.30 1.33 -18.83
N SER A 137 1.32 0.87 -18.06
CA SER A 137 1.57 0.09 -16.84
C SER A 137 2.31 -1.22 -17.12
N ALA A 138 1.93 -1.96 -18.17
CA ALA A 138 2.63 -3.17 -18.60
C ALA A 138 4.10 -2.87 -18.98
N ALA A 139 4.33 -1.82 -19.76
CA ALA A 139 5.68 -1.39 -20.15
C ALA A 139 6.52 -0.98 -18.93
N VAL A 140 5.98 -0.16 -18.02
CA VAL A 140 6.67 0.25 -16.78
C VAL A 140 6.98 -0.94 -15.89
N THR A 141 6.07 -1.90 -15.76
CA THR A 141 6.29 -3.12 -14.98
C THR A 141 7.43 -3.94 -15.56
N ILE A 142 7.46 -4.18 -16.86
CA ILE A 142 8.51 -4.95 -17.52
C ILE A 142 9.85 -4.21 -17.48
N VAL A 143 9.88 -2.95 -17.93
CA VAL A 143 11.10 -2.13 -17.98
C VAL A 143 11.66 -1.90 -16.58
N GLY A 144 10.80 -1.56 -15.61
CA GLY A 144 11.18 -1.36 -14.22
C GLY A 144 11.74 -2.64 -13.57
N THR A 145 11.13 -3.79 -13.86
CA THR A 145 11.64 -5.10 -13.39
C THR A 145 13.02 -5.41 -13.98
N VAL A 146 13.19 -5.20 -15.28
CA VAL A 146 14.49 -5.41 -15.95
C VAL A 146 15.54 -4.46 -15.39
N TRP A 147 15.22 -3.18 -15.27
CA TRP A 147 16.12 -2.18 -14.71
C TRP A 147 16.54 -2.51 -13.28
N PHE A 148 15.57 -2.89 -12.43
CA PHE A 148 15.86 -3.35 -11.08
C PHE A 148 16.82 -4.54 -11.06
N LEU A 149 16.58 -5.57 -11.88
CA LEU A 149 17.44 -6.75 -11.96
C LEU A 149 18.84 -6.43 -12.44
N LEU A 150 18.99 -5.55 -13.44
CA LEU A 150 20.29 -5.10 -13.95
C LEU A 150 21.07 -4.30 -12.88
N SER A 151 20.37 -3.40 -12.18
CA SER A 151 20.96 -2.62 -11.08
C SER A 151 21.37 -3.52 -9.90
N ALA A 152 20.53 -4.46 -9.54
CA ALA A 152 20.78 -5.39 -8.44
C ALA A 152 21.95 -6.33 -8.71
N ARG A 153 22.27 -6.68 -9.97
CA ARG A 153 23.41 -7.55 -10.33
C ARG A 153 24.74 -7.03 -9.78
N GLN A 154 24.91 -5.72 -9.69
CA GLN A 154 26.15 -5.11 -9.20
C GLN A 154 26.44 -5.44 -7.73
N PHE A 155 25.39 -5.64 -6.93
CA PHE A 155 25.48 -5.92 -5.49
C PHE A 155 25.45 -7.42 -5.16
N ARG A 156 25.26 -8.30 -6.15
CA ARG A 156 25.10 -9.76 -5.97
C ARG A 156 24.17 -10.11 -4.80
N PRO A 157 22.94 -9.53 -4.78
CA PRO A 157 22.05 -9.68 -3.65
C PRO A 157 21.61 -11.14 -3.52
N THR A 158 21.58 -11.65 -2.30
CA THR A 158 21.09 -12.99 -2.00
C THR A 158 19.84 -12.90 -1.13
N ILE A 159 18.70 -13.32 -1.68
CA ILE A 159 17.52 -13.59 -0.85
C ILE A 159 17.61 -15.06 -0.45
N VAL A 160 17.84 -15.28 0.84
CA VAL A 160 18.04 -16.63 1.38
C VAL A 160 16.72 -17.40 1.30
N SER A 161 16.79 -18.66 0.81
CA SER A 161 15.62 -19.53 0.76
C SER A 161 15.10 -19.84 2.17
N SER A 162 13.80 -19.70 2.37
CA SER A 162 13.17 -20.09 3.63
C SER A 162 13.07 -21.62 3.72
N THR A 163 13.70 -22.17 4.76
CA THR A 163 13.59 -23.59 5.13
C THR A 163 12.35 -23.88 5.98
N VAL A 164 11.68 -22.84 6.45
CA VAL A 164 10.52 -22.90 7.35
C VAL A 164 9.23 -23.11 6.55
N ALA A 165 8.20 -23.71 7.14
CA ALA A 165 6.90 -23.88 6.48
C ALA A 165 6.28 -22.52 6.09
N PHE A 166 5.53 -22.47 4.98
CA PHE A 166 4.84 -21.26 4.53
C PHE A 166 3.86 -20.76 5.59
N GLY A 167 3.84 -19.47 5.82
CA GLY A 167 3.00 -18.84 6.84
C GLY A 167 3.54 -18.95 8.27
N LYS A 168 4.60 -19.72 8.54
CA LYS A 168 5.15 -19.83 9.90
C LYS A 168 5.72 -18.48 10.39
N VAL A 169 6.06 -17.58 9.49
CA VAL A 169 6.45 -16.19 9.82
C VAL A 169 5.33 -15.45 10.57
N LEU A 170 4.07 -15.81 10.35
CA LEU A 170 2.92 -15.28 11.08
C LEU A 170 2.85 -15.77 12.54
N ALA A 171 3.58 -16.82 12.91
CA ALA A 171 3.72 -17.19 14.33
C ALA A 171 4.55 -16.16 15.10
N ASN A 172 5.33 -15.33 14.40
CA ASN A 172 6.03 -14.21 15.02
C ASN A 172 5.04 -13.09 15.34
N ARG A 173 4.87 -12.80 16.61
CA ARG A 173 3.94 -11.78 17.11
C ARG A 173 4.21 -10.40 16.52
N ALA A 174 5.47 -10.05 16.28
CA ALA A 174 5.82 -8.77 15.69
C ALA A 174 5.29 -8.63 14.25
N VAL A 175 5.30 -9.72 13.47
CA VAL A 175 4.76 -9.72 12.10
C VAL A 175 3.25 -9.56 12.11
N ILE A 176 2.53 -10.31 12.96
CA ILE A 176 1.07 -10.17 13.09
C ILE A 176 0.68 -8.76 13.50
N LEU A 177 1.34 -8.21 14.53
CA LEU A 177 1.05 -6.87 15.02
C LEU A 177 1.41 -5.79 13.99
N ALA A 178 2.52 -5.95 13.29
CA ALA A 178 2.91 -5.07 12.19
C ALA A 178 1.88 -5.12 11.04
N MET A 179 1.43 -6.32 10.67
CA MET A 179 0.40 -6.51 9.65
C MET A 179 -0.94 -5.90 10.08
N ALA A 180 -1.37 -6.13 11.33
CA ALA A 180 -2.60 -5.54 11.88
C ALA A 180 -2.53 -4.01 11.94
N ALA A 181 -1.39 -3.44 12.37
CA ALA A 181 -1.17 -2.01 12.40
C ALA A 181 -1.19 -1.40 10.99
N SER A 182 -0.52 -2.03 10.01
CA SER A 182 -0.55 -1.61 8.60
C SER A 182 -1.95 -1.69 8.02
N LEU A 183 -2.68 -2.79 8.27
CA LEU A 183 -4.06 -2.97 7.85
C LEU A 183 -4.95 -1.85 8.39
N ALA A 184 -4.91 -1.60 9.69
CA ALA A 184 -5.74 -0.58 10.32
C ALA A 184 -5.38 0.83 9.85
N LEU A 185 -4.08 1.13 9.67
CA LEU A 185 -3.60 2.43 9.20
C LEU A 185 -4.03 2.70 7.76
N VAL A 186 -3.87 1.72 6.86
CA VAL A 186 -4.30 1.86 5.46
C VAL A 186 -5.82 1.89 5.34
N ALA A 187 -6.54 1.08 6.13
CA ALA A 187 -8.01 1.15 6.19
C ALA A 187 -8.50 2.53 6.65
N SER A 188 -7.83 3.14 7.64
CA SER A 188 -8.12 4.51 8.05
C SER A 188 -7.94 5.50 6.90
N PHE A 189 -6.82 5.42 6.18
CA PHE A 189 -6.51 6.32 5.08
C PHE A 189 -7.55 6.23 3.96
N THR A 190 -7.88 5.03 3.50
CA THR A 190 -8.86 4.84 2.41
C THR A 190 -10.29 5.17 2.84
N ALA A 191 -10.66 4.95 4.10
CA ALA A 191 -11.93 5.43 4.64
C ALA A 191 -11.98 6.97 4.68
N LEU A 192 -10.88 7.63 5.07
CA LEU A 192 -10.76 9.09 5.03
C LEU A 192 -10.94 9.62 3.61
N GLU A 193 -10.30 9.02 2.61
CA GLU A 193 -10.48 9.39 1.19
C GLU A 193 -11.96 9.38 0.78
N VAL A 194 -12.68 8.30 1.13
CA VAL A 194 -14.13 8.20 0.86
C VAL A 194 -14.88 9.32 1.57
N GLY A 195 -14.58 9.58 2.84
CA GLY A 195 -15.21 10.65 3.63
C GLY A 195 -14.97 12.05 3.05
N VAL A 196 -13.74 12.34 2.61
CA VAL A 196 -13.36 13.62 1.97
C VAL A 196 -14.10 13.79 0.64
N LEU A 197 -14.12 12.75 -0.20
CA LEU A 197 -14.83 12.77 -1.49
C LEU A 197 -16.34 12.96 -1.30
N ALA A 198 -16.92 12.33 -0.28
CA ALA A 198 -18.34 12.47 0.03
C ALA A 198 -18.68 13.87 0.60
N LEU A 199 -17.76 14.46 1.37
CA LEU A 199 -17.96 15.78 1.98
C LEU A 199 -17.89 16.93 0.95
N TYR A 200 -16.91 16.87 0.04
CA TYR A 200 -16.68 17.96 -0.93
C TYR A 200 -17.23 17.69 -2.33
N GLY A 201 -17.63 16.44 -2.63
CA GLY A 201 -18.11 16.00 -3.94
C GLY A 201 -16.98 15.56 -4.90
N ASN A 202 -17.26 14.50 -5.66
CA ASN A 202 -16.26 13.80 -6.50
C ASN A 202 -15.70 14.64 -7.68
N HIS A 203 -16.39 15.71 -8.06
CA HIS A 203 -15.98 16.58 -9.17
C HIS A 203 -15.50 17.95 -8.70
N ASN A 204 -15.30 18.12 -7.40
CA ASN A 204 -14.89 19.39 -6.81
C ASN A 204 -13.36 19.42 -6.61
N LEU A 205 -12.73 20.49 -7.09
CA LEU A 205 -11.30 20.74 -6.89
C LEU A 205 -10.93 20.75 -5.39
N SER A 206 -11.88 21.14 -4.52
CA SER A 206 -11.69 21.15 -3.07
C SER A 206 -11.39 19.77 -2.50
N ALA A 207 -12.04 18.71 -2.99
CA ALA A 207 -11.74 17.33 -2.58
C ALA A 207 -10.31 16.93 -2.96
N GLY A 208 -9.90 17.24 -4.19
CA GLY A 208 -8.53 16.99 -4.67
C GLY A 208 -7.47 17.71 -3.84
N ILE A 209 -7.69 18.99 -3.52
CA ILE A 209 -6.77 19.78 -2.68
C ILE A 209 -6.72 19.22 -1.24
N ALA A 210 -7.86 18.79 -0.69
CA ALA A 210 -7.94 18.20 0.63
C ALA A 210 -7.12 16.88 0.71
N LEU A 211 -7.28 16.00 -0.26
CA LEU A 211 -6.48 14.77 -0.36
C LEU A 211 -5.00 15.07 -0.60
N ALA A 212 -4.69 16.06 -1.45
CA ALA A 212 -3.32 16.51 -1.66
C ALA A 212 -2.68 17.05 -0.37
N ALA A 213 -3.42 17.77 0.48
CA ALA A 213 -2.92 18.24 1.78
C ALA A 213 -2.48 17.07 2.67
N THR A 214 -3.27 15.99 2.73
CA THR A 214 -2.90 14.76 3.46
C THR A 214 -1.64 14.12 2.85
N GLY A 215 -1.56 14.00 1.53
CA GLY A 215 -0.39 13.45 0.82
C GLY A 215 0.89 14.28 1.04
N VAL A 216 0.80 15.61 0.97
CA VAL A 216 1.93 16.51 1.26
C VAL A 216 2.36 16.39 2.72
N GLY A 217 1.39 16.28 3.66
CA GLY A 217 1.68 15.98 5.06
C GLY A 217 2.46 14.68 5.23
N SER A 218 2.01 13.60 4.57
CA SER A 218 2.66 12.28 4.62
C SER A 218 4.09 12.33 4.06
N LEU A 219 4.26 12.96 2.90
CA LEU A 219 5.56 13.15 2.27
C LEU A 219 6.53 13.92 3.19
N LEU A 220 6.11 15.05 3.73
CA LEU A 220 6.93 15.84 4.64
C LEU A 220 7.19 15.11 5.96
N GLY A 221 6.20 14.40 6.49
CA GLY A 221 6.36 13.54 7.66
C GLY A 221 7.40 12.45 7.44
N GLY A 222 7.37 11.79 6.28
CA GLY A 222 8.36 10.79 5.88
C GLY A 222 9.78 11.35 5.82
N VAL A 223 9.96 12.50 5.17
CA VAL A 223 11.28 13.17 5.05
C VAL A 223 11.81 13.64 6.40
N LEU A 224 10.97 14.30 7.21
CA LEU A 224 11.39 14.94 8.45
C LEU A 224 11.54 13.97 9.63
N PHE A 225 10.71 12.95 9.70
CA PHE A 225 10.61 12.06 10.86
C PHE A 225 10.88 10.59 10.56
N GLY A 226 10.76 10.14 9.30
CA GLY A 226 10.89 8.74 8.92
C GLY A 226 12.28 8.12 9.20
N HIS A 227 13.34 8.94 9.22
CA HIS A 227 14.69 8.50 9.56
C HIS A 227 14.94 8.36 11.07
N ARG A 228 14.05 8.88 11.93
CA ARG A 228 14.21 8.85 13.39
C ARG A 228 13.93 7.45 13.93
N HIS A 229 14.60 7.14 15.05
CA HIS A 229 14.31 5.90 15.77
C HIS A 229 12.98 6.06 16.53
N LEU A 230 11.90 5.57 15.93
CA LEU A 230 10.62 5.50 16.61
C LEU A 230 10.56 4.18 17.40
N GLY A 231 10.78 4.26 18.72
CA GLY A 231 10.43 3.14 19.60
C GLY A 231 8.90 2.93 19.61
N VAL A 232 8.43 1.92 20.34
CA VAL A 232 7.00 1.56 20.43
C VAL A 232 6.12 2.78 20.73
N ARG A 233 6.53 3.64 21.68
CA ARG A 233 5.80 4.87 22.03
C ARG A 233 5.80 5.90 20.89
N GLY A 234 6.93 6.07 20.21
CA GLY A 234 7.06 6.99 19.09
C GLY A 234 6.20 6.55 17.89
N LEU A 235 6.16 5.24 17.61
CA LEU A 235 5.28 4.66 16.58
C LEU A 235 3.80 4.88 16.92
N SER A 236 3.39 4.58 18.16
CA SER A 236 2.02 4.85 18.61
C SER A 236 1.66 6.33 18.53
N LEU A 237 2.57 7.23 18.90
CA LEU A 237 2.34 8.69 18.81
C LEU A 237 2.22 9.14 17.35
N SER A 238 3.05 8.62 16.45
CA SER A 238 2.96 8.91 15.01
C SER A 238 1.61 8.47 14.43
N MET A 239 1.10 7.29 14.80
CA MET A 239 -0.23 6.83 14.39
C MET A 239 -1.35 7.62 15.09
N ALA A 240 -1.16 8.04 16.34
CA ALA A 240 -2.11 8.89 17.05
C ALA A 240 -2.22 10.28 16.43
N THR A 241 -1.15 10.81 15.81
CA THR A 241 -1.23 12.06 15.03
C THR A 241 -2.15 11.90 13.83
N VAL A 242 -2.14 10.76 13.16
CA VAL A 242 -3.10 10.45 12.06
C VAL A 242 -4.53 10.51 12.61
N ALA A 243 -4.80 9.82 13.72
CA ALA A 243 -6.13 9.81 14.34
C ALA A 243 -6.57 11.22 14.79
N ALA A 244 -5.70 11.94 15.49
CA ALA A 244 -6.01 13.29 16.00
C ALA A 244 -6.28 14.29 14.87
N GLY A 245 -5.45 14.28 13.81
CA GLY A 245 -5.67 15.13 12.64
C GLY A 245 -6.98 14.79 11.92
N THR A 246 -7.33 13.50 11.81
CA THR A 246 -8.60 13.05 11.23
C THR A 246 -9.80 13.46 12.09
N VAL A 247 -9.72 13.33 13.42
CA VAL A 247 -10.77 13.82 14.35
C VAL A 247 -10.93 15.33 14.20
N LEU A 248 -9.81 16.06 14.23
CA LEU A 248 -9.83 17.51 14.10
C LEU A 248 -10.48 17.93 12.77
N PHE A 249 -10.13 17.27 11.65
CA PHE A 249 -10.75 17.52 10.36
C PHE A 249 -12.27 17.41 10.40
N GLY A 250 -12.80 16.38 11.08
CA GLY A 250 -14.25 16.19 11.22
C GLY A 250 -14.93 17.21 12.14
N LEU A 251 -14.23 17.78 13.11
CA LEU A 251 -14.80 18.65 14.14
C LEU A 251 -14.69 20.15 13.83
N VAL A 252 -13.81 20.55 12.90
CA VAL A 252 -13.58 21.97 12.61
C VAL A 252 -14.37 22.43 11.40
N ASP A 253 -14.83 23.65 11.45
CA ASP A 253 -15.43 24.36 10.34
C ASP A 253 -14.40 25.25 9.64
N GLY A 254 -14.61 25.46 8.35
CA GLY A 254 -13.76 26.31 7.54
C GLY A 254 -12.67 25.51 6.78
N TYR A 255 -12.72 25.64 5.46
CA TYR A 255 -11.89 24.85 4.54
C TYR A 255 -10.39 24.92 4.84
N GLY A 256 -9.86 26.12 5.14
CA GLY A 256 -8.44 26.29 5.45
C GLY A 256 -7.99 25.55 6.71
N VAL A 257 -8.82 25.52 7.76
CA VAL A 257 -8.53 24.79 9.00
C VAL A 257 -8.63 23.29 8.76
N GLN A 258 -9.60 22.86 7.96
CA GLN A 258 -9.74 21.47 7.55
C GLN A 258 -8.52 20.97 6.76
N LEU A 259 -7.97 21.79 5.84
CA LEU A 259 -6.72 21.47 5.14
C LEU A 259 -5.54 21.32 6.11
N ALA A 260 -5.43 22.21 7.10
CA ALA A 260 -4.37 22.12 8.11
C ALA A 260 -4.51 20.84 8.97
N ALA A 261 -5.72 20.44 9.32
CA ALA A 261 -6.01 19.21 10.05
C ALA A 261 -5.65 17.96 9.23
N LEU A 262 -5.99 17.92 7.94
CA LEU A 262 -5.63 16.84 7.03
C LEU A 262 -4.12 16.76 6.80
N PHE A 263 -3.46 17.90 6.64
CA PHE A 263 -2.00 17.97 6.58
C PHE A 263 -1.35 17.40 7.84
N ALA A 264 -1.86 17.78 9.02
CA ALA A 264 -1.38 17.27 10.30
C ALA A 264 -1.61 15.75 10.43
N SER A 265 -2.77 15.25 9.96
CA SER A 265 -3.05 13.80 9.88
C SER A 265 -1.99 13.10 9.01
N GLY A 266 -1.70 13.64 7.84
CA GLY A 266 -0.69 13.09 6.92
C GLY A 266 0.69 12.95 7.55
N LEU A 267 1.14 13.91 8.35
CA LEU A 267 2.49 13.92 8.95
C LEU A 267 2.86 12.62 9.69
N GLY A 268 1.86 11.90 10.22
CA GLY A 268 2.08 10.64 10.93
C GLY A 268 2.11 9.40 10.03
N PHE A 269 1.63 9.44 8.79
CA PHE A 269 1.36 8.25 7.99
C PHE A 269 2.64 7.57 7.50
N ALA A 270 3.46 8.22 6.67
CA ALA A 270 4.69 7.65 6.14
C ALA A 270 5.72 7.28 7.23
N PRO A 271 5.96 8.08 8.29
CA PRO A 271 6.85 7.69 9.38
C PRO A 271 6.39 6.42 10.10
N SER A 272 5.06 6.21 10.23
CA SER A 272 4.49 5.01 10.85
C SER A 272 4.79 3.77 10.02
N LEU A 273 4.58 3.83 8.70
CA LEU A 273 4.90 2.71 7.80
C LEU A 273 6.41 2.41 7.80
N ALA A 274 7.26 3.43 7.70
CA ALA A 274 8.71 3.27 7.75
C ALA A 274 9.15 2.57 9.06
N ALA A 275 8.60 2.99 10.20
CA ALA A 275 8.91 2.38 11.49
C ALA A 275 8.42 0.92 11.60
N ILE A 276 7.25 0.59 11.07
CA ILE A 276 6.74 -0.79 10.98
C ILE A 276 7.72 -1.64 10.15
N TYR A 277 8.16 -1.16 8.99
CA TYR A 277 9.06 -1.90 8.11
C TYR A 277 10.43 -2.13 8.77
N VAL A 278 10.98 -1.11 9.43
CA VAL A 278 12.23 -1.24 10.21
C VAL A 278 12.06 -2.25 11.35
N MET A 279 10.94 -2.22 12.07
CA MET A 279 10.66 -3.15 13.15
C MET A 279 10.63 -4.60 12.66
N VAL A 280 9.93 -4.88 11.57
CA VAL A 280 9.86 -6.22 10.98
C VAL A 280 11.23 -6.66 10.47
N SER A 281 11.95 -5.78 9.76
CA SER A 281 13.28 -6.06 9.24
C SER A 281 14.28 -6.45 10.34
N ASN A 282 14.19 -5.85 11.52
CA ASN A 282 15.10 -6.12 12.64
C ASN A 282 14.73 -7.36 13.45
N GLN A 283 13.50 -7.86 13.37
CA GLN A 283 13.02 -8.98 14.20
C GLN A 283 12.89 -10.29 13.45
N ILE A 284 13.03 -10.25 12.13
CA ILE A 284 12.83 -11.42 11.29
C ILE A 284 14.18 -11.88 10.70
N ALA A 285 14.42 -13.19 10.75
CA ALA A 285 15.59 -13.77 10.14
C ALA A 285 15.58 -13.55 8.61
N ALA A 286 16.78 -13.33 8.03
CA ALA A 286 16.96 -13.00 6.62
C ALA A 286 16.21 -13.93 5.65
N HIS A 287 16.13 -15.24 5.97
CA HIS A 287 15.44 -16.23 5.14
C HIS A 287 13.90 -16.08 5.11
N SER A 288 13.31 -15.34 6.04
CA SER A 288 11.85 -15.12 6.13
C SER A 288 11.42 -13.67 5.86
N THR A 289 12.38 -12.76 5.65
CA THR A 289 12.12 -11.32 5.52
C THR A 289 11.26 -11.00 4.30
N ALA A 290 11.54 -11.60 3.14
CA ALA A 290 10.76 -11.37 1.92
C ALA A 290 9.29 -11.83 2.10
N GLU A 291 9.07 -12.99 2.71
CA GLU A 291 7.72 -13.50 3.01
C GLU A 291 7.00 -12.60 4.01
N ALA A 292 7.69 -12.12 5.06
CA ALA A 292 7.11 -11.19 6.03
C ALA A 292 6.64 -9.88 5.38
N PHE A 293 7.44 -9.28 4.49
CA PHE A 293 7.03 -8.10 3.74
C PHE A 293 5.90 -8.39 2.74
N GLY A 294 5.85 -9.60 2.18
CA GLY A 294 4.69 -10.06 1.40
C GLY A 294 3.40 -10.04 2.21
N TRP A 295 3.42 -10.58 3.43
CA TRP A 295 2.28 -10.56 4.34
C TRP A 295 1.88 -9.15 4.79
N LEU A 296 2.86 -8.27 5.04
CA LEU A 296 2.59 -6.86 5.37
C LEU A 296 1.88 -6.15 4.21
N ASN A 297 2.36 -6.36 2.98
CA ASN A 297 1.71 -5.79 1.78
C ASN A 297 0.27 -6.31 1.62
N SER A 298 0.06 -7.62 1.81
CA SER A 298 -1.29 -8.20 1.78
C SER A 298 -2.19 -7.59 2.85
N GLY A 299 -1.68 -7.39 4.08
CA GLY A 299 -2.41 -6.72 5.15
C GLY A 299 -2.82 -5.30 4.78
N ALA A 300 -1.92 -4.53 4.17
CA ALA A 300 -2.20 -3.17 3.69
C ALA A 300 -3.27 -3.16 2.59
N LEU A 301 -3.19 -4.07 1.61
CA LEU A 301 -4.19 -4.20 0.53
C LEU A 301 -5.58 -4.57 1.07
N VAL A 302 -5.65 -5.53 1.99
CA VAL A 302 -6.90 -5.91 2.66
C VAL A 302 -7.44 -4.74 3.46
N GLY A 303 -6.56 -4.00 4.17
CA GLY A 303 -6.91 -2.79 4.89
C GLY A 303 -7.54 -1.74 3.97
N GLY A 304 -6.93 -1.49 2.82
CA GLY A 304 -7.45 -0.57 1.81
C GLY A 304 -8.85 -0.96 1.32
N ALA A 305 -9.04 -2.23 1.00
CA ALA A 305 -10.34 -2.75 0.58
C ALA A 305 -11.42 -2.61 1.68
N ILE A 306 -11.09 -2.96 2.92
CA ILE A 306 -11.97 -2.83 4.08
C ILE A 306 -12.33 -1.36 4.34
N GLY A 307 -11.34 -0.46 4.34
CA GLY A 307 -11.55 0.95 4.58
C GLY A 307 -12.46 1.60 3.53
N THR A 308 -12.23 1.30 2.26
CA THR A 308 -13.09 1.77 1.17
C THR A 308 -14.52 1.22 1.27
N ALA A 309 -14.66 -0.10 1.55
CA ALA A 309 -15.96 -0.74 1.66
C ALA A 309 -16.76 -0.20 2.85
N ILE A 310 -16.14 -0.11 4.04
CA ILE A 310 -16.77 0.48 5.23
C ILE A 310 -17.11 1.94 4.97
N GLY A 311 -16.18 2.70 4.37
CA GLY A 311 -16.38 4.10 4.01
C GLY A 311 -17.63 4.28 3.14
N GLY A 312 -17.76 3.50 2.08
CA GLY A 312 -18.93 3.55 1.18
C GLY A 312 -20.24 3.24 1.90
N VAL A 313 -20.30 2.12 2.64
CA VAL A 313 -21.51 1.72 3.38
C VAL A 313 -21.91 2.77 4.42
N VAL A 314 -20.94 3.33 5.14
CA VAL A 314 -21.20 4.32 6.21
C VAL A 314 -21.62 5.66 5.63
N VAL A 315 -21.07 6.08 4.48
CA VAL A 315 -21.54 7.29 3.77
C VAL A 315 -23.01 7.15 3.38
N ASP A 316 -23.34 6.03 2.74
CA ASP A 316 -24.71 5.78 2.24
C ASP A 316 -25.73 5.63 3.37
N ALA A 317 -25.33 5.00 4.49
CA ALA A 317 -26.22 4.75 5.62
C ALA A 317 -26.39 5.95 6.58
N TYR A 318 -25.35 6.80 6.71
CA TYR A 318 -25.31 7.84 7.72
C TYR A 318 -24.90 9.21 7.17
N SER A 319 -23.57 9.47 7.06
CA SER A 319 -23.05 10.77 6.62
C SER A 319 -21.55 10.74 6.35
N PRO A 320 -21.00 11.72 5.60
CA PRO A 320 -19.55 11.89 5.46
C PRO A 320 -18.81 12.05 6.79
N PHE A 321 -19.43 12.75 7.77
CA PHE A 321 -18.86 12.89 9.11
C PHE A 321 -18.68 11.56 9.83
N ALA A 322 -19.67 10.66 9.72
CA ALA A 322 -19.58 9.31 10.32
C ALA A 322 -18.40 8.51 9.77
N VAL A 323 -18.13 8.60 8.46
CA VAL A 323 -16.97 7.94 7.84
C VAL A 323 -15.65 8.51 8.34
N ILE A 324 -15.57 9.83 8.50
CA ILE A 324 -14.37 10.50 9.05
C ILE A 324 -14.11 10.00 10.48
N MET A 325 -15.14 9.83 11.30
CA MET A 325 -15.01 9.29 12.65
C MET A 325 -14.61 7.81 12.65
N VAL A 326 -15.14 7.01 11.73
CA VAL A 326 -14.70 5.61 11.55
C VAL A 326 -13.24 5.55 11.13
N SER A 327 -12.80 6.40 10.21
CA SER A 327 -11.39 6.52 9.84
C SER A 327 -10.51 6.83 11.04
N ALA A 328 -10.91 7.81 11.88
CA ALA A 328 -10.19 8.15 13.10
C ALA A 328 -10.11 6.98 14.09
N ALA A 329 -11.19 6.21 14.25
CA ALA A 329 -11.22 5.02 15.09
C ALA A 329 -10.27 3.92 14.58
N LEU A 330 -10.21 3.71 13.27
CA LEU A 330 -9.26 2.79 12.64
C LEU A 330 -7.80 3.24 12.86
N ALA A 331 -7.50 4.54 12.72
CA ALA A 331 -6.17 5.09 13.02
C ALA A 331 -5.81 4.93 14.51
N MET A 332 -6.78 5.11 15.42
CA MET A 332 -6.57 4.88 16.85
C MET A 332 -6.30 3.41 17.15
N THR A 333 -6.99 2.49 16.47
CA THR A 333 -6.73 1.04 16.56
C THR A 333 -5.29 0.73 16.12
N ALA A 334 -4.83 1.34 15.02
CA ALA A 334 -3.44 1.22 14.58
C ALA A 334 -2.47 1.74 15.67
N ALA A 335 -2.76 2.88 16.31
CA ALA A 335 -1.92 3.49 17.34
C ALA A 335 -1.80 2.65 18.62
N ILE A 336 -2.84 1.91 18.98
CA ILE A 336 -2.86 1.04 20.17
C ILE A 336 -2.11 -0.27 19.91
N THR A 337 -2.11 -0.79 18.68
CA THR A 337 -1.52 -2.08 18.32
C THR A 337 -0.06 -2.25 18.77
N PRO A 338 0.87 -1.29 18.59
CA PRO A 338 2.24 -1.40 19.07
C PRO A 338 2.36 -1.45 20.61
N LEU A 339 1.45 -0.81 21.34
CA LEU A 339 1.45 -0.83 22.81
C LEU A 339 1.11 -2.21 23.36
N ILE A 340 0.19 -2.93 22.72
CA ILE A 340 -0.16 -4.31 23.06
C ILE A 340 1.07 -5.22 22.89
N ALA A 341 1.92 -4.94 21.90
CA ALA A 341 3.16 -5.69 21.70
C ALA A 341 4.11 -5.61 22.90
N ARG A 342 4.14 -4.45 23.59
CA ARG A 342 5.06 -4.19 24.69
C ARG A 342 4.63 -4.88 26.00
N THR A 343 3.33 -4.96 26.26
CA THR A 343 2.81 -5.52 27.53
C THR A 343 2.97 -7.03 27.66
N ALA A 344 3.30 -7.71 26.57
CA ALA A 344 3.35 -9.16 26.50
C ALA A 344 4.78 -9.74 26.51
N GLY A 345 5.76 -9.06 27.11
CA GLY A 345 7.09 -9.57 27.45
C GLY A 345 7.90 -10.20 26.29
N PRO A 346 9.21 -10.29 26.35
CA PRO A 346 9.96 -11.13 25.42
C PRO A 346 9.53 -12.57 25.63
N VAL A 347 9.05 -13.21 24.58
CA VAL A 347 8.92 -14.68 24.55
C VAL A 347 10.33 -15.21 24.51
N GLY A 348 10.75 -15.87 25.60
CA GLY A 348 12.05 -16.50 25.79
C GLY A 348 12.36 -17.56 24.76
#